data_619cfe660e691e35489ae7a63816fd1a
#
_entry.id   619cfe660e691e35489ae7a63816fd1a
#
_cell.length_a   1.000
_cell.length_b   1.000
_cell.length_c   1.000
_cell.angle_alpha   90.00
_cell.angle_beta   90.00
_cell.angle_gamma   90.00
#
_symmetry.space_group_name_H-M   'P 1'
#
loop_
_entity.id
_entity.type
_entity.pdbx_description
1 polymer ?
#
loop_
_entity_poly.entity_id
_entity_poly.type
_entity_poly.pdbx_seq_one_letter_code
_entity_poly.pdbx_strand_id
1 'polypeptide(L)'
;VLLRGGCIHHDHGVLGACEFPDAEERRIRILKENGFNALRIAHNPASQITLDICDKLGMYVMNETFDGWYVPKTYHDYARWFENQWKQDLTAMVESSRNHPCVIMYSTGNEVSETATKKGAEVCKKLTEFVHSLDATRPVTAGVNVLLNVYTNMGMGVYKEKGDYKPEPLPQKGGYKEKKTGSAFFNAMAQKLGPL
;
A
#
# COMPACT_ATOMS: atom_id res chain seq x y z
N VAL A 1 14.21 19.30 4.22
CA VAL A 1 13.25 19.46 3.10
C VAL A 1 11.86 19.20 3.63
N LEU A 2 10.90 20.09 3.32
CA LEU A 2 9.50 19.86 3.61
C LEU A 2 8.86 19.06 2.47
N LEU A 3 8.35 17.87 2.75
CA LEU A 3 7.64 17.07 1.77
C LEU A 3 6.18 17.54 1.66
N ARG A 4 5.76 17.89 0.45
CA ARG A 4 4.38 18.18 0.07
C ARG A 4 3.97 17.11 -0.90
N GLY A 5 3.39 16.02 -0.37
CA GLY A 5 3.13 14.81 -1.13
C GLY A 5 1.69 14.33 -1.04
N GLY A 6 1.38 13.42 -1.92
CA GLY A 6 0.14 12.66 -1.93
C GLY A 6 0.39 11.22 -2.38
N CYS A 7 -0.58 10.36 -2.11
CA CYS A 7 -0.57 9.00 -2.65
C CYS A 7 -1.03 9.02 -4.10
N ILE A 8 -0.36 8.23 -4.94
CA ILE A 8 -0.86 7.87 -6.26
C ILE A 8 -0.94 6.36 -6.38
N HIS A 9 -1.96 5.89 -7.05
CA HIS A 9 -2.18 4.48 -7.33
C HIS A 9 -1.83 4.15 -8.77
N HIS A 10 -1.65 2.87 -9.07
CA HIS A 10 -1.48 2.36 -10.43
C HIS A 10 -2.82 2.37 -11.16
N ASP A 11 -3.35 3.56 -11.36
CA ASP A 11 -4.65 3.77 -11.99
C ASP A 11 -4.68 5.06 -12.82
N HIS A 12 -5.17 4.92 -14.03
CA HIS A 12 -5.51 6.04 -14.91
C HIS A 12 -6.97 5.88 -15.32
N GLY A 13 -7.73 6.96 -15.31
CA GLY A 13 -9.17 6.91 -15.49
C GLY A 13 -9.67 6.11 -16.70
N VAL A 14 -8.98 6.21 -17.85
CA VAL A 14 -9.32 5.46 -19.07
C VAL A 14 -8.39 4.28 -19.32
N LEU A 15 -7.13 4.37 -18.86
CA LEU A 15 -6.07 3.40 -19.16
C LEU A 15 -6.01 2.26 -18.12
N GLY A 16 -6.74 2.36 -17.01
CA GLY A 16 -6.68 1.40 -15.92
C GLY A 16 -5.28 1.37 -15.28
N ALA A 17 -4.76 0.20 -15.03
CA ALA A 17 -3.43 0.01 -14.43
C ALA A 17 -2.26 0.05 -15.45
N CYS A 18 -2.53 0.38 -16.70
CA CYS A 18 -1.48 0.51 -17.71
C CYS A 18 -0.74 1.84 -17.56
N GLU A 19 0.56 1.77 -17.36
CA GLU A 19 1.42 2.94 -17.25
C GLU A 19 2.13 3.19 -18.59
N PHE A 20 1.63 4.17 -19.34
CA PHE A 20 2.27 4.65 -20.55
C PHE A 20 3.12 5.89 -20.24
N PRO A 21 4.33 6.02 -20.80
CA PRO A 21 5.26 7.10 -20.44
C PRO A 21 4.66 8.50 -20.53
N ASP A 22 3.94 8.81 -21.60
CA ASP A 22 3.35 10.13 -21.79
C ASP A 22 2.23 10.43 -20.79
N ALA A 23 1.42 9.44 -20.43
CA ALA A 23 0.34 9.59 -19.47
C ALA A 23 0.91 9.79 -18.06
N GLU A 24 1.94 9.04 -17.72
CA GLU A 24 2.62 9.11 -16.43
C GLU A 24 3.38 10.45 -16.29
N GLU A 25 4.11 10.88 -17.31
CA GLU A 25 4.78 12.17 -17.31
C GLU A 25 3.77 13.32 -17.17
N ARG A 26 2.65 13.25 -17.85
CA ARG A 26 1.58 14.24 -17.72
C ARG A 26 1.04 14.28 -16.29
N ARG A 27 0.76 13.13 -15.67
CA ARG A 27 0.25 13.02 -14.29
C ARG A 27 1.21 13.66 -13.29
N ILE A 28 2.47 13.29 -13.35
CA ILE A 28 3.50 13.77 -12.42
C ILE A 28 3.79 15.26 -12.63
N ARG A 29 3.80 15.74 -13.88
CA ARG A 29 3.97 17.14 -14.19
C ARG A 29 2.85 18.00 -13.62
N ILE A 30 1.60 17.59 -13.75
CA ILE A 30 0.45 18.30 -13.18
C ILE A 30 0.60 18.40 -11.65
N LEU A 31 0.99 17.34 -10.97
CA LEU A 31 1.22 17.36 -9.53
C LEU A 31 2.32 18.35 -9.17
N LYS A 32 3.44 18.32 -9.87
CA LYS A 32 4.56 19.24 -9.63
C LYS A 32 4.17 20.71 -9.85
N GLU A 33 3.44 21.02 -10.93
CA GLU A 33 2.94 22.37 -11.24
C GLU A 33 1.98 22.89 -10.16
N ASN A 34 1.29 21.98 -9.45
CA ASN A 34 0.42 22.31 -8.33
C ASN A 34 1.13 22.30 -6.96
N GLY A 35 2.46 22.32 -6.95
CA GLY A 35 3.27 22.51 -5.73
C GLY A 35 3.60 21.22 -4.97
N PHE A 36 3.28 20.07 -5.51
CA PHE A 36 3.76 18.79 -4.96
C PHE A 36 5.25 18.59 -5.27
N ASN A 37 5.99 18.04 -4.32
CA ASN A 37 7.39 17.66 -4.49
C ASN A 37 7.67 16.21 -4.10
N ALA A 38 6.65 15.47 -3.65
CA ALA A 38 6.79 14.10 -3.22
C ALA A 38 5.56 13.26 -3.58
N LEU A 39 5.79 11.98 -3.83
CA LEU A 39 4.77 10.97 -4.11
C LEU A 39 4.96 9.77 -3.19
N ARG A 40 3.88 9.19 -2.70
CA ARG A 40 3.84 7.83 -2.20
C ARG A 40 3.19 6.97 -3.26
N ILE A 41 3.93 6.02 -3.78
CA ILE A 41 3.40 5.06 -4.75
C ILE A 41 2.67 3.97 -3.95
N ALA A 42 1.38 3.91 -4.09
CA ALA A 42 0.50 3.14 -3.21
C ALA A 42 -0.28 2.09 -4.01
N HIS A 43 -0.44 0.88 -3.53
CA HIS A 43 0.24 0.22 -2.41
C HIS A 43 1.07 -0.95 -2.96
N ASN A 44 1.82 -0.69 -4.02
CA ASN A 44 2.63 -1.65 -4.76
C ASN A 44 3.87 -0.92 -5.27
N PRO A 45 4.96 -1.64 -5.62
CA PRO A 45 6.16 -0.99 -6.13
C PRO A 45 5.92 -0.15 -7.39
N ALA A 46 6.60 0.99 -7.44
CA ALA A 46 6.59 1.85 -8.62
C ALA A 46 7.11 1.14 -9.87
N SER A 47 6.56 1.46 -11.03
CA SER A 47 7.14 1.05 -12.30
C SER A 47 8.44 1.81 -12.59
N GLN A 48 9.27 1.26 -13.46
CA GLN A 48 10.49 1.95 -13.94
C GLN A 48 10.12 3.28 -14.62
N ILE A 49 9.03 3.30 -15.39
CA ILE A 49 8.54 4.50 -16.07
C ILE A 49 8.26 5.61 -15.07
N THR A 50 7.56 5.30 -13.98
CA THR A 50 7.26 6.28 -12.91
C THR A 50 8.54 6.79 -12.26
N LEU A 51 9.50 5.91 -11.96
CA LEU A 51 10.76 6.30 -11.34
C LEU A 51 11.62 7.15 -12.25
N ASP A 52 11.78 6.79 -13.53
CA ASP A 52 12.51 7.57 -14.53
C ASP A 52 11.94 8.98 -14.69
N ILE A 53 10.61 9.09 -14.70
CA ILE A 53 9.94 10.38 -14.79
C ILE A 53 10.10 11.20 -13.50
N CYS A 54 10.03 10.57 -12.34
CA CYS A 54 10.28 11.22 -11.06
C CYS A 54 11.72 11.74 -10.96
N ASP A 55 12.71 10.98 -11.41
CA ASP A 55 14.10 11.42 -11.51
C ASP A 55 14.24 12.62 -12.44
N LYS A 56 13.66 12.52 -13.65
CA LYS A 56 13.69 13.59 -14.66
C LYS A 56 13.03 14.90 -14.16
N LEU A 57 11.89 14.78 -13.48
CA LEU A 57 11.13 15.93 -13.02
C LEU A 57 11.51 16.41 -11.61
N GLY A 58 12.35 15.67 -10.88
CA GLY A 58 12.76 16.02 -9.52
C GLY A 58 11.64 15.90 -8.50
N MET A 59 10.89 14.78 -8.54
CA MET A 59 9.88 14.42 -7.54
C MET A 59 10.42 13.38 -6.59
N TYR A 60 10.33 13.60 -5.29
CA TYR A 60 10.68 12.58 -4.30
C TYR A 60 9.66 11.44 -4.28
N VAL A 61 10.14 10.23 -4.04
CA VAL A 61 9.30 9.02 -4.02
C VAL A 61 9.49 8.26 -2.71
N MET A 62 8.37 7.94 -2.06
CA MET A 62 8.25 6.85 -1.11
C MET A 62 7.72 5.64 -1.88
N ASN A 63 8.57 4.62 -2.07
CA ASN A 63 8.21 3.40 -2.79
C ASN A 63 7.66 2.36 -1.81
N GLU A 64 6.44 1.87 -2.03
CA GLU A 64 5.75 0.97 -1.12
C GLU A 64 5.56 -0.42 -1.74
N THR A 65 5.72 -1.48 -0.91
CA THR A 65 5.68 -2.84 -1.42
C THR A 65 4.32 -3.50 -1.25
N PHE A 66 3.67 -3.35 -0.09
CA PHE A 66 2.49 -4.14 0.26
C PHE A 66 1.32 -3.29 0.73
N ASP A 67 0.11 -3.64 0.30
CA ASP A 67 -1.12 -3.11 0.91
C ASP A 67 -1.43 -3.80 2.25
N GLY A 68 -1.08 -5.04 2.43
CA GLY A 68 -1.31 -5.83 3.65
C GLY A 68 -0.24 -6.91 3.83
N TRP A 69 -0.22 -7.53 5.04
CA TRP A 69 0.70 -8.64 5.33
C TRP A 69 -0.07 -9.97 5.39
N TYR A 70 -0.21 -10.55 6.58
CA TYR A 70 -0.86 -11.86 6.78
C TYR A 70 -2.38 -11.77 6.86
N VAL A 71 -2.92 -10.64 7.36
CA VAL A 71 -4.36 -10.45 7.52
C VAL A 71 -4.94 -9.85 6.24
N PRO A 72 -5.83 -10.58 5.56
CA PRO A 72 -6.44 -10.08 4.33
C PRO A 72 -7.41 -8.93 4.61
N LYS A 73 -7.35 -7.90 3.80
CA LYS A 73 -8.31 -6.80 3.77
C LYS A 73 -9.53 -7.12 2.91
N THR A 74 -9.28 -7.84 1.83
CA THR A 74 -10.30 -8.28 0.88
C THR A 74 -10.16 -9.76 0.55
N TYR A 75 -11.16 -10.30 -0.12
CA TYR A 75 -11.25 -11.74 -0.40
C TYR A 75 -10.12 -12.28 -1.29
N HIS A 76 -9.59 -11.44 -2.19
CA HIS A 76 -8.62 -11.82 -3.22
C HIS A 76 -7.34 -10.99 -3.16
N ASP A 77 -7.00 -10.45 -1.98
CA ASP A 77 -5.80 -9.67 -1.83
C ASP A 77 -4.52 -10.50 -1.76
N TYR A 78 -3.40 -9.80 -1.61
CA TYR A 78 -2.07 -10.36 -1.60
C TYR A 78 -1.74 -11.20 -0.34
N ALA A 79 -2.49 -11.08 0.76
CA ALA A 79 -2.18 -11.71 2.04
C ALA A 79 -1.94 -13.24 1.92
N ARG A 80 -2.63 -13.91 0.97
CA ARG A 80 -2.46 -15.34 0.70
C ARG A 80 -1.05 -15.73 0.24
N TRP A 81 -0.33 -14.78 -0.39
CA TRP A 81 0.97 -15.00 -0.97
C TRP A 81 2.10 -14.49 -0.06
N PHE A 82 1.79 -13.61 0.89
CA PHE A 82 2.74 -12.87 1.69
C PHE A 82 3.80 -13.76 2.34
N GLU A 83 3.40 -14.85 3.02
CA GLU A 83 4.33 -15.75 3.72
C GLU A 83 5.46 -16.27 2.82
N ASN A 84 5.14 -16.60 1.57
CA ASN A 84 6.07 -17.24 0.66
C ASN A 84 6.79 -16.25 -0.28
N GLN A 85 6.25 -15.04 -0.46
CA GLN A 85 6.70 -14.11 -1.49
C GLN A 85 7.35 -12.83 -0.93
N TRP A 86 7.12 -12.46 0.32
CA TRP A 86 7.52 -11.16 0.86
C TRP A 86 9.01 -10.82 0.64
N LYS A 87 9.91 -11.83 0.74
CA LYS A 87 11.35 -11.60 0.51
C LYS A 87 11.65 -11.28 -0.95
N GLN A 88 11.07 -12.04 -1.86
CA GLN A 88 11.26 -11.86 -3.29
C GLN A 88 10.75 -10.48 -3.73
N ASP A 89 9.58 -10.08 -3.25
CA ASP A 89 8.94 -8.83 -3.62
C ASP A 89 9.67 -7.62 -3.05
N LEU A 90 10.12 -7.68 -1.79
CA LEU A 90 10.98 -6.63 -1.21
C LEU A 90 12.31 -6.53 -1.97
N THR A 91 12.92 -7.67 -2.33
CA THR A 91 14.14 -7.68 -3.12
C THR A 91 13.91 -7.01 -4.47
N ALA A 92 12.85 -7.40 -5.17
CA ALA A 92 12.51 -6.81 -6.48
C ALA A 92 12.27 -5.30 -6.39
N MET A 93 11.53 -4.83 -5.37
CA MET A 93 11.32 -3.39 -5.16
C MET A 93 12.63 -2.66 -4.93
N VAL A 94 13.47 -3.14 -4.01
CA VAL A 94 14.74 -2.45 -3.68
C VAL A 94 15.70 -2.48 -4.87
N GLU A 95 15.88 -3.62 -5.52
CA GLU A 95 16.79 -3.75 -6.67
C GLU A 95 16.37 -2.88 -7.84
N SER A 96 15.07 -2.79 -8.12
CA SER A 96 14.55 -1.95 -9.19
C SER A 96 14.64 -0.46 -8.90
N SER A 97 14.68 -0.05 -7.63
CA SER A 97 14.54 1.36 -7.26
C SER A 97 15.76 1.99 -6.58
N ARG A 98 16.70 1.20 -6.04
CA ARG A 98 17.85 1.73 -5.29
C ARG A 98 18.78 2.67 -6.09
N ASN A 99 18.78 2.57 -7.41
CA ASN A 99 19.58 3.43 -8.27
C ASN A 99 18.82 4.68 -8.75
N HIS A 100 17.57 4.87 -8.32
CA HIS A 100 16.80 6.06 -8.62
C HIS A 100 16.96 7.12 -7.51
N PRO A 101 17.57 8.28 -7.81
CA PRO A 101 17.76 9.36 -6.85
C PRO A 101 16.45 9.91 -6.27
N CYS A 102 15.35 9.80 -7.02
CA CYS A 102 14.03 10.21 -6.54
C CYS A 102 13.53 9.39 -5.36
N VAL A 103 13.93 8.12 -5.24
CA VAL A 103 13.49 7.25 -4.15
C VAL A 103 14.23 7.61 -2.87
N ILE A 104 13.52 8.21 -1.93
CA ILE A 104 14.10 8.69 -0.66
C ILE A 104 13.72 7.83 0.54
N MET A 105 12.74 6.93 0.38
CA MET A 105 12.20 6.13 1.48
C MET A 105 11.51 4.88 0.93
N TYR A 106 11.55 3.79 1.68
CA TYR A 106 10.77 2.58 1.44
C TYR A 106 9.64 2.45 2.45
N SER A 107 8.49 1.91 2.00
CA SER A 107 7.37 1.55 2.87
C SER A 107 7.06 0.06 2.70
N THR A 108 6.92 -0.64 3.83
CA THR A 108 6.72 -2.09 3.86
C THR A 108 5.27 -2.51 4.09
N GLY A 109 4.35 -1.57 4.19
CA GLY A 109 2.93 -1.91 4.37
C GLY A 109 2.03 -0.70 4.52
N ASN A 110 0.76 -0.89 4.17
CA ASN A 110 -0.29 0.10 4.28
C ASN A 110 -1.37 -0.38 5.24
N GLU A 111 -1.67 0.42 6.27
CA GLU A 111 -2.80 0.19 7.19
C GLU A 111 -2.93 -1.26 7.69
N VAL A 112 -1.79 -1.89 7.98
CA VAL A 112 -1.74 -3.29 8.43
C VAL A 112 -2.22 -3.40 9.87
N SER A 113 -3.31 -4.13 10.08
CA SER A 113 -3.93 -4.31 11.40
C SER A 113 -3.04 -5.03 12.40
N GLU A 114 -2.13 -5.86 11.92
CA GLU A 114 -1.15 -6.60 12.75
C GLU A 114 -0.26 -5.68 13.57
N THR A 115 -0.02 -4.43 13.11
CA THR A 115 0.78 -3.44 13.85
C THR A 115 0.20 -3.09 15.23
N ALA A 116 -1.06 -3.43 15.48
CA ALA A 116 -1.70 -3.34 16.80
C ALA A 116 -1.14 -4.34 17.83
N THR A 117 -0.35 -5.32 17.41
CA THR A 117 0.12 -6.45 18.24
C THR A 117 1.63 -6.51 18.33
N LYS A 118 2.16 -7.20 19.38
CA LYS A 118 3.60 -7.46 19.48
C LYS A 118 4.12 -8.27 18.30
N LYS A 119 3.35 -9.27 17.84
CA LYS A 119 3.71 -10.08 16.67
C LYS A 119 3.82 -9.23 15.40
N GLY A 120 2.91 -8.29 15.19
CA GLY A 120 2.98 -7.37 14.06
C GLY A 120 4.18 -6.42 14.15
N ALA A 121 4.55 -5.98 15.35
CA ALA A 121 5.78 -5.21 15.55
C ALA A 121 7.05 -6.03 15.20
N GLU A 122 7.08 -7.33 15.53
CA GLU A 122 8.16 -8.24 15.13
C GLU A 122 8.22 -8.42 13.60
N VAL A 123 7.07 -8.55 12.95
CA VAL A 123 6.99 -8.58 11.46
C VAL A 123 7.51 -7.28 10.87
N CYS A 124 7.06 -6.13 11.36
CA CYS A 124 7.54 -4.84 10.91
C CYS A 124 9.06 -4.71 11.02
N LYS A 125 9.62 -5.10 12.17
CA LYS A 125 11.06 -5.14 12.40
C LYS A 125 11.78 -6.04 11.39
N LYS A 126 11.27 -7.26 11.19
CA LYS A 126 11.84 -8.25 10.26
C LYS A 126 11.87 -7.73 8.82
N LEU A 127 10.79 -7.08 8.36
CA LEU A 127 10.74 -6.49 7.03
C LEU A 127 11.72 -5.32 6.88
N THR A 128 11.77 -4.45 7.90
CA THR A 128 12.70 -3.31 7.94
C THR A 128 14.16 -3.75 7.89
N GLU A 129 14.54 -4.72 8.73
CA GLU A 129 15.91 -5.27 8.75
C GLU A 129 16.27 -5.93 7.42
N PHE A 130 15.32 -6.60 6.79
CA PHE A 130 15.54 -7.21 5.48
C PHE A 130 15.76 -6.15 4.39
N VAL A 131 14.96 -5.09 4.35
CA VAL A 131 15.18 -3.98 3.40
C VAL A 131 16.53 -3.32 3.65
N HIS A 132 16.91 -3.06 4.91
CA HIS A 132 18.22 -2.49 5.24
C HIS A 132 19.40 -3.40 4.89
N SER A 133 19.19 -4.73 4.82
CA SER A 133 20.21 -5.65 4.33
C SER A 133 20.45 -5.53 2.82
N LEU A 134 19.49 -5.01 2.07
CA LEU A 134 19.58 -4.77 0.63
C LEU A 134 20.00 -3.35 0.27
N ASP A 135 19.54 -2.38 1.07
CA ASP A 135 19.85 -0.95 0.96
C ASP A 135 19.81 -0.27 2.33
N ALA A 136 20.97 -0.04 2.90
CA ALA A 136 21.12 0.65 4.19
C ALA A 136 21.12 2.19 4.09
N THR A 137 20.95 2.74 2.89
CA THR A 137 21.09 4.20 2.66
C THR A 137 19.78 4.97 2.85
N ARG A 138 18.63 4.28 2.82
CA ARG A 138 17.31 4.89 2.87
C ARG A 138 16.53 4.46 4.12
N PRO A 139 15.76 5.36 4.71
CA PRO A 139 14.86 5.00 5.81
C PRO A 139 13.73 4.08 5.33
N VAL A 140 13.25 3.24 6.24
CA VAL A 140 12.15 2.31 6.02
C VAL A 140 11.02 2.64 6.98
N THR A 141 9.79 2.65 6.48
CA THR A 141 8.58 2.89 7.24
C THR A 141 7.49 1.85 6.93
N ALA A 142 6.38 1.95 7.62
CA ALA A 142 5.12 1.29 7.28
C ALA A 142 3.96 2.26 7.54
N GLY A 143 2.92 2.18 6.72
CA GLY A 143 1.71 2.98 6.91
C GLY A 143 0.88 2.46 8.07
N VAL A 144 1.17 2.93 9.29
CA VAL A 144 0.43 2.56 10.50
C VAL A 144 -0.77 3.48 10.67
N ASN A 145 -1.97 2.90 10.68
CA ASN A 145 -3.19 3.62 11.02
C ASN A 145 -3.56 3.38 12.49
N VAL A 146 -3.34 4.40 13.32
CA VAL A 146 -3.56 4.31 14.77
C VAL A 146 -5.02 4.01 15.11
N LEU A 147 -5.98 4.55 14.35
CA LEU A 147 -7.40 4.32 14.57
C LEU A 147 -7.77 2.85 14.29
N LEU A 148 -7.27 2.27 13.21
CA LEU A 148 -7.46 0.84 12.92
C LEU A 148 -6.83 -0.04 13.99
N ASN A 149 -5.66 0.34 14.51
CA ASN A 149 -5.01 -0.38 15.60
C ASN A 149 -5.84 -0.35 16.89
N VAL A 150 -6.44 0.80 17.20
CA VAL A 150 -7.36 0.91 18.36
C VAL A 150 -8.56 0.00 18.18
N TYR A 151 -9.21 0.02 17.02
CA TYR A 151 -10.35 -0.87 16.74
C TYR A 151 -9.96 -2.36 16.81
N THR A 152 -8.82 -2.73 16.28
CA THR A 152 -8.31 -4.10 16.35
C THR A 152 -8.12 -4.53 17.82
N ASN A 153 -7.52 -3.68 18.66
CA ASN A 153 -7.33 -3.96 20.08
C ASN A 153 -8.64 -4.02 20.88
N MET A 154 -9.69 -3.36 20.42
CA MET A 154 -11.03 -3.43 20.99
C MET A 154 -11.84 -4.63 20.51
N GLY A 155 -11.24 -5.52 19.70
CA GLY A 155 -11.93 -6.66 19.09
C GLY A 155 -12.91 -6.29 17.96
N MET A 156 -12.85 -5.05 17.49
CA MET A 156 -13.65 -4.54 16.37
C MET A 156 -12.83 -4.51 15.09
N GLY A 157 -12.04 -5.54 14.83
CA GLY A 157 -11.16 -5.62 13.66
C GLY A 157 -11.92 -5.38 12.35
N VAL A 158 -11.39 -4.48 11.52
CA VAL A 158 -11.96 -4.18 10.19
C VAL A 158 -11.66 -5.32 9.22
N TYR A 159 -10.58 -6.05 9.47
CA TYR A 159 -10.08 -7.13 8.64
C TYR A 159 -10.15 -8.47 9.38
N LYS A 160 -10.41 -9.55 8.63
CA LYS A 160 -10.47 -10.90 9.19
C LYS A 160 -9.09 -11.51 9.36
N GLU A 161 -8.89 -12.30 10.41
CA GLU A 161 -7.68 -13.09 10.58
C GLU A 161 -7.58 -14.19 9.51
N LYS A 162 -6.33 -14.61 9.22
CA LYS A 162 -6.01 -15.64 8.21
C LYS A 162 -6.80 -16.94 8.38
N GLY A 163 -7.14 -17.32 9.61
CA GLY A 163 -7.90 -18.54 9.92
C GLY A 163 -9.35 -18.54 9.43
N ASP A 164 -9.92 -17.36 9.22
CA ASP A 164 -11.30 -17.19 8.75
C ASP A 164 -11.40 -17.12 7.22
N TYR A 165 -10.26 -17.08 6.55
CA TYR A 165 -10.22 -16.99 5.09
C TYR A 165 -10.42 -18.36 4.45
N LYS A 166 -11.65 -18.65 4.05
CA LYS A 166 -11.99 -19.73 3.11
C LYS A 166 -12.14 -19.12 1.74
N PRO A 167 -11.24 -19.40 0.78
CA PRO A 167 -11.44 -18.94 -0.59
C PRO A 167 -12.77 -19.52 -1.11
N GLU A 168 -13.70 -18.64 -1.48
CA GLU A 168 -14.85 -19.11 -2.23
C GLU A 168 -14.36 -19.60 -3.61
N PRO A 169 -14.92 -20.71 -4.14
CA PRO A 169 -14.60 -21.12 -5.49
C PRO A 169 -14.92 -19.97 -6.45
N LEU A 170 -14.02 -19.72 -7.41
CA LEU A 170 -14.21 -18.71 -8.45
C LEU A 170 -15.60 -18.88 -9.03
N PRO A 171 -16.41 -17.81 -9.16
CA PRO A 171 -17.75 -17.91 -9.71
C PRO A 171 -17.67 -18.48 -11.13
N GLN A 172 -18.28 -19.65 -11.32
CA GLN A 172 -18.46 -20.19 -12.64
C GLN A 172 -19.41 -19.23 -13.39
N LYS A 173 -18.88 -18.59 -14.43
CA LYS A 173 -19.56 -17.75 -15.41
C LYS A 173 -20.88 -17.10 -14.95
N GLY A 174 -20.84 -15.84 -14.62
CA GLY A 174 -22.01 -14.99 -14.49
C GLY A 174 -22.11 -14.20 -13.19
N GLY A 175 -21.74 -12.93 -13.24
CA GLY A 175 -22.21 -11.90 -12.31
C GLY A 175 -21.56 -11.89 -10.92
N TYR A 176 -20.68 -10.95 -10.74
CA TYR A 176 -20.18 -10.52 -9.44
C TYR A 176 -21.34 -10.04 -8.56
N LYS A 177 -21.71 -10.80 -7.55
CA LYS A 177 -22.60 -10.30 -6.47
C LYS A 177 -21.72 -9.83 -5.33
N GLU A 178 -21.53 -8.53 -5.25
CA GLU A 178 -20.88 -7.86 -4.13
C GLU A 178 -21.63 -8.17 -2.83
N LYS A 179 -21.07 -8.97 -1.92
CA LYS A 179 -21.59 -9.06 -0.56
C LYS A 179 -21.22 -7.76 0.17
N LYS A 180 -22.21 -6.92 0.42
CA LYS A 180 -22.11 -5.68 1.20
C LYS A 180 -21.76 -5.97 2.67
N THR A 181 -20.52 -6.28 2.97
CA THR A 181 -20.06 -6.45 4.37
C THR A 181 -19.53 -5.15 4.99
N GLY A 182 -19.14 -4.16 4.18
CA GLY A 182 -18.71 -2.85 4.67
C GLY A 182 -19.83 -1.87 5.01
N SER A 183 -21.01 -1.99 4.36
CA SER A 183 -22.09 -1.00 4.53
C SER A 183 -22.79 -1.06 5.89
N ALA A 184 -22.87 -2.24 6.52
CA ALA A 184 -23.51 -2.38 7.83
C ALA A 184 -22.73 -1.71 8.96
N PHE A 185 -21.40 -1.75 8.90
CA PHE A 185 -20.54 -1.11 9.89
C PHE A 185 -20.56 0.41 9.75
N PHE A 186 -20.41 0.95 8.54
CA PHE A 186 -20.49 2.39 8.30
C PHE A 186 -21.88 2.96 8.62
N ASN A 187 -22.94 2.23 8.31
CA ASN A 187 -24.30 2.64 8.66
C ASN A 187 -24.53 2.61 10.18
N ALA A 188 -24.00 1.63 10.90
CA ALA A 188 -24.08 1.56 12.35
C ALA A 188 -23.27 2.69 13.04
N MET A 189 -22.10 3.06 12.47
CA MET A 189 -21.34 4.22 12.97
C MET A 189 -22.05 5.55 12.66
N ALA A 190 -22.58 5.73 11.47
CA ALA A 190 -23.31 6.94 11.11
C ALA A 190 -24.58 7.13 11.98
N GLN A 191 -25.27 6.04 12.36
CA GLN A 191 -26.40 6.10 13.29
C GLN A 191 -25.99 6.42 14.73
N LYS A 192 -24.78 6.06 15.17
CA LYS A 192 -24.29 6.36 16.54
C LYS A 192 -23.69 7.75 16.69
N LEU A 193 -23.17 8.34 15.61
CA LEU A 193 -22.51 9.65 15.62
C LEU A 193 -23.47 10.82 15.38
N GLY A 194 -24.71 10.54 14.94
CA GLY A 194 -25.68 11.58 14.61
C GLY A 194 -25.28 12.40 13.36
N PRO A 195 -26.16 13.23 12.84
CA PRO A 195 -25.78 14.17 11.79
C PRO A 195 -24.87 15.24 12.39
N LEU A 196 -23.69 15.40 11.75
CA LEU A 196 -22.81 16.54 11.99
C LEU A 196 -23.41 17.79 11.38
#